data_1f921d153a46a0e67465a2c4a6aaaad4
#
_entry.id   1f921d153a46a0e67465a2c4a6aaaad4
#
_cell.length_a   1.000
_cell.length_b   1.000
_cell.length_c   1.000
_cell.angle_alpha   90.00
_cell.angle_beta   90.00
_cell.angle_gamma   90.00
#
_symmetry.space_group_name_H-M   'P 1'
#
loop_
_entity.id
_entity.type
_entity.pdbx_description
1 polymer ?
#
loop_
_entity_poly.entity_id
_entity_poly.type
_entity_poly.pdbx_seq_one_letter_code
_entity_poly.pdbx_strand_id
1 'polypeptide(L)'
;MKKTVLRKYAQLIAASGVNVQPGQEVFIAADLDQPEFVKMLVEECYKRKAKKVVVDWSYQPLQKLHYRYRTLTTLSKLDNYEEARWQHYVDTIPCRIYLLSEDPDGLKGINQEKMAKSQQRLYPVIKKYRDQIENKYQWCIAAVPGAAWAKKLFPELRTSQAIEKLWEAILSTSRVDEDPVAAWEAHNKDLHDRCQYLSGLGIRELRYKSANGTDFTVGMIPEAQFCGGGETSLQGVFFNPNIPTEECFISPMKGVAEGIVYATKPLSYQGQLIDGFWIRFHEGKAVEWHAEVNNDLLTKLITMDEGSAYLGECALVPFDSPINRTGLLFYNTLFDENACCHLALGMGFADTIRDFQNKTLEECRALGVNDSMIHEDFMIGSADLSIDAVCDGGKVVPIFRNGTWAF
;
A
#
# COMPACT_ATOMS: atom_id res chain seq x y z
N MET A 1 12.47 -22.67 5.89
CA MET A 1 12.73 -22.25 4.49
C MET A 1 14.22 -22.39 4.16
N LYS A 2 14.59 -22.76 2.90
CA LYS A 2 16.00 -22.89 2.48
C LYS A 2 16.68 -21.53 2.40
N LYS A 3 17.90 -21.39 2.93
CA LYS A 3 18.68 -20.14 2.92
C LYS A 3 18.93 -19.62 1.48
N THR A 4 19.07 -20.50 0.51
CA THR A 4 19.24 -20.13 -0.91
C THR A 4 18.02 -19.42 -1.49
N VAL A 5 16.80 -19.81 -1.11
CA VAL A 5 15.57 -19.15 -1.53
C VAL A 5 15.40 -17.80 -0.84
N LEU A 6 15.67 -17.75 0.47
CA LEU A 6 15.65 -16.48 1.22
C LEU A 6 16.65 -15.47 0.64
N ARG A 7 17.83 -15.93 0.19
CA ARG A 7 18.83 -15.06 -0.43
C ARG A 7 18.36 -14.52 -1.79
N LYS A 8 17.61 -15.29 -2.58
CA LYS A 8 16.98 -14.81 -3.82
C LYS A 8 15.95 -13.70 -3.54
N TYR A 9 15.17 -13.84 -2.46
CA TYR A 9 14.23 -12.81 -2.04
C TYR A 9 14.94 -11.55 -1.57
N ALA A 10 15.99 -11.67 -0.76
CA ALA A 10 16.81 -10.53 -0.36
C ALA A 10 17.45 -9.83 -1.56
N GLN A 11 17.94 -10.60 -2.55
CA GLN A 11 18.46 -10.06 -3.80
C GLN A 11 17.37 -9.31 -4.59
N LEU A 12 16.16 -9.86 -4.71
CA LEU A 12 15.04 -9.23 -5.38
C LEU A 12 14.71 -7.86 -4.75
N ILE A 13 14.59 -7.80 -3.42
CA ILE A 13 14.30 -6.55 -2.70
C ILE A 13 15.41 -5.51 -2.95
N ALA A 14 16.68 -5.90 -2.85
CA ALA A 14 17.80 -4.98 -3.06
C ALA A 14 17.98 -4.55 -4.51
N ALA A 15 17.69 -5.45 -5.48
CA ALA A 15 17.95 -5.23 -6.90
C ALA A 15 16.76 -4.60 -7.64
N SER A 16 15.56 -5.10 -7.42
CA SER A 16 14.33 -4.65 -8.08
C SER A 16 13.47 -3.81 -7.15
N GLY A 17 13.37 -4.18 -5.87
CA GLY A 17 12.61 -3.44 -4.86
C GLY A 17 13.09 -2.00 -4.78
N VAL A 18 14.22 -1.73 -4.17
CA VAL A 18 14.77 -0.38 -4.06
C VAL A 18 15.86 -0.05 -5.09
N ASN A 19 16.26 -1.01 -5.92
CA ASN A 19 17.30 -0.81 -6.93
C ASN A 19 18.49 0.01 -6.39
N VAL A 20 19.14 -0.51 -5.34
CA VAL A 20 20.21 0.18 -4.62
C VAL A 20 21.28 0.69 -5.58
N GLN A 21 21.56 1.99 -5.55
CA GLN A 21 22.57 2.62 -6.37
C GLN A 21 23.94 2.66 -5.69
N PRO A 22 25.06 2.56 -6.44
CA PRO A 22 26.39 2.68 -5.87
C PRO A 22 26.57 4.00 -5.10
N GLY A 23 27.09 3.93 -3.89
CA GLY A 23 27.32 5.09 -3.02
C GLY A 23 26.06 5.59 -2.28
N GLN A 24 24.90 5.00 -2.48
CA GLN A 24 23.65 5.37 -1.80
C GLN A 24 23.61 4.85 -0.36
N GLU A 25 22.98 5.59 0.54
CA GLU A 25 22.61 5.10 1.87
C GLU A 25 21.29 4.32 1.79
N VAL A 26 21.16 3.27 2.60
CA VAL A 26 19.98 2.41 2.69
C VAL A 26 19.50 2.37 4.13
N PHE A 27 18.19 2.61 4.32
CA PHE A 27 17.54 2.42 5.63
C PHE A 27 16.54 1.27 5.54
N ILE A 28 16.68 0.30 6.44
CA ILE A 28 15.81 -0.87 6.55
C ILE A 28 15.05 -0.76 7.86
N ALA A 29 13.74 -0.62 7.80
CA ALA A 29 12.86 -0.76 8.95
C ALA A 29 12.42 -2.22 9.05
N ALA A 30 12.62 -2.86 10.19
CA ALA A 30 12.29 -4.26 10.41
C ALA A 30 11.97 -4.55 11.88
N ASP A 31 11.02 -5.45 12.13
CA ASP A 31 10.81 -6.02 13.45
C ASP A 31 11.82 -7.13 13.75
N LEU A 32 11.94 -7.52 15.02
CA LEU A 32 12.92 -8.50 15.50
C LEU A 32 12.65 -9.96 15.06
N ASP A 33 11.61 -10.20 14.26
CA ASP A 33 11.14 -11.55 13.92
C ASP A 33 12.14 -12.35 13.06
N GLN A 34 12.78 -11.73 12.06
CA GLN A 34 13.61 -12.41 11.07
C GLN A 34 15.02 -11.80 10.92
N PRO A 35 15.83 -11.69 11.98
CA PRO A 35 17.13 -11.00 11.93
C PRO A 35 18.13 -11.65 10.97
N GLU A 36 18.06 -12.98 10.76
CA GLU A 36 18.91 -13.68 9.78
C GLU A 36 18.56 -13.30 8.33
N PHE A 37 17.28 -13.07 8.02
CA PHE A 37 16.88 -12.57 6.72
C PHE A 37 17.33 -11.12 6.51
N VAL A 38 17.14 -10.26 7.51
CA VAL A 38 17.61 -8.86 7.47
C VAL A 38 19.12 -8.80 7.22
N LYS A 39 19.91 -9.67 7.86
CA LYS A 39 21.35 -9.80 7.60
C LYS A 39 21.65 -10.15 6.15
N MET A 40 20.88 -11.08 5.53
CA MET A 40 21.05 -11.41 4.11
C MET A 40 20.74 -10.20 3.22
N LEU A 41 19.68 -9.45 3.53
CA LEU A 41 19.31 -8.24 2.81
C LEU A 41 20.39 -7.15 2.90
N VAL A 42 20.97 -6.93 4.06
CA VAL A 42 22.11 -6.01 4.27
C VAL A 42 23.30 -6.43 3.39
N GLU A 43 23.61 -7.74 3.34
CA GLU A 43 24.66 -8.26 2.46
C GLU A 43 24.38 -7.95 0.99
N GLU A 44 23.15 -8.14 0.52
CA GLU A 44 22.76 -7.86 -0.88
C GLU A 44 22.84 -6.35 -1.19
N CYS A 45 22.44 -5.47 -0.26
CA CYS A 45 22.63 -4.02 -0.41
C CYS A 45 24.11 -3.64 -0.57
N TYR A 46 25.01 -4.21 0.25
CA TYR A 46 26.44 -3.94 0.11
C TYR A 46 27.06 -4.52 -1.17
N LYS A 47 26.59 -5.69 -1.65
CA LYS A 47 27.00 -6.22 -2.96
C LYS A 47 26.67 -5.27 -4.11
N ARG A 48 25.58 -4.50 -3.98
CA ARG A 48 25.19 -3.44 -4.90
C ARG A 48 25.92 -2.11 -4.66
N LYS A 49 26.97 -2.12 -3.80
CA LYS A 49 27.83 -0.98 -3.48
C LYS A 49 27.12 0.12 -2.69
N ALA A 50 26.13 -0.22 -1.85
CA ALA A 50 25.61 0.72 -0.87
C ALA A 50 26.76 1.33 -0.04
N LYS A 51 26.74 2.64 0.17
CA LYS A 51 27.72 3.35 1.00
C LYS A 51 27.57 2.96 2.47
N LYS A 52 26.33 2.83 2.92
CA LYS A 52 25.98 2.55 4.31
C LYS A 52 24.60 1.92 4.36
N VAL A 53 24.41 0.92 5.19
CA VAL A 53 23.10 0.33 5.49
C VAL A 53 22.81 0.50 6.96
N VAL A 54 21.69 1.12 7.28
CA VAL A 54 21.18 1.31 8.65
C VAL A 54 19.97 0.43 8.82
N VAL A 55 19.92 -0.33 9.90
CA VAL A 55 18.74 -1.13 10.26
C VAL A 55 18.07 -0.52 11.47
N ASP A 56 16.82 -0.12 11.29
CA ASP A 56 15.94 0.36 12.35
C ASP A 56 15.11 -0.80 12.86
N TRP A 57 15.53 -1.35 14.00
CA TRP A 57 14.82 -2.42 14.64
C TRP A 57 13.63 -1.90 15.44
N SER A 58 12.48 -2.49 15.22
CA SER A 58 11.27 -2.29 16.02
C SER A 58 10.85 -3.57 16.73
N TYR A 59 10.03 -3.40 17.74
CA TYR A 59 9.39 -4.50 18.44
C TYR A 59 7.98 -4.05 18.84
N GLN A 60 6.98 -4.52 18.10
CA GLN A 60 5.60 -4.07 18.21
C GLN A 60 5.02 -4.08 19.64
N PRO A 61 5.34 -5.06 20.54
CA PRO A 61 4.88 -5.00 21.93
C PRO A 61 5.30 -3.74 22.70
N LEU A 62 6.43 -3.09 22.33
CA LEU A 62 6.83 -1.82 22.94
C LEU A 62 5.92 -0.66 22.52
N GLN A 63 5.40 -0.66 21.30
CA GLN A 63 4.44 0.37 20.85
C GLN A 63 3.20 0.38 21.76
N LYS A 64 2.69 -0.81 22.11
CA LYS A 64 1.56 -0.96 23.05
C LYS A 64 1.86 -0.34 24.41
N LEU A 65 3.09 -0.52 24.93
CA LEU A 65 3.53 0.11 26.17
C LEU A 65 3.66 1.63 26.02
N HIS A 66 4.18 2.12 24.90
CA HIS A 66 4.28 3.55 24.62
C HIS A 66 2.90 4.21 24.61
N TYR A 67 1.90 3.64 23.93
CA TYR A 67 0.53 4.15 23.97
C TYR A 67 -0.10 4.09 25.37
N ARG A 68 0.26 3.10 26.19
CA ARG A 68 -0.22 2.97 27.57
C ARG A 68 0.38 4.03 28.51
N TYR A 69 1.69 4.22 28.49
CA TYR A 69 2.41 4.97 29.51
C TYR A 69 2.83 6.38 29.12
N ARG A 70 3.12 6.66 27.86
CA ARG A 70 3.46 8.01 27.41
C ARG A 70 2.23 8.90 27.39
N THR A 71 2.40 10.20 27.67
CA THR A 71 1.33 11.21 27.55
C THR A 71 1.02 11.50 26.08
N LEU A 72 -0.16 12.06 25.78
CA LEU A 72 -0.47 12.50 24.43
C LEU A 72 0.56 13.53 23.94
N THR A 73 1.00 14.45 24.79
CA THR A 73 2.02 15.45 24.44
C THR A 73 3.33 14.82 23.98
N THR A 74 3.83 13.78 24.69
CA THR A 74 5.08 13.10 24.30
C THR A 74 4.93 12.19 23.10
N LEU A 75 3.73 11.71 22.80
CA LEU A 75 3.45 10.95 21.57
C LEU A 75 3.30 11.83 20.34
N SER A 76 3.04 13.12 20.53
CA SER A 76 2.64 14.07 19.48
C SER A 76 3.77 14.98 19.00
N LYS A 77 5.01 14.72 19.37
CA LYS A 77 6.18 15.53 18.97
C LYS A 77 7.38 14.66 18.61
N LEU A 78 8.25 15.20 17.78
CA LEU A 78 9.58 14.66 17.56
C LEU A 78 10.53 15.23 18.61
N ASP A 79 11.46 14.40 19.09
CA ASP A 79 12.63 14.88 19.84
C ASP A 79 13.73 15.32 18.86
N ASN A 80 14.70 16.10 19.34
CA ASN A 80 15.74 16.71 18.49
C ASN A 80 16.51 15.67 17.63
N TYR A 81 16.75 14.46 18.14
CA TYR A 81 17.43 13.41 17.39
C TYR A 81 16.54 12.84 16.28
N GLU A 82 15.23 12.79 16.46
CA GLU A 82 14.26 12.35 15.45
C GLU A 82 14.14 13.40 14.36
N GLU A 83 14.09 14.70 14.72
CA GLU A 83 14.11 15.78 13.73
C GLU A 83 15.40 15.79 12.91
N ALA A 84 16.57 15.63 13.57
CA ALA A 84 17.86 15.55 12.89
C ALA A 84 17.93 14.37 11.91
N ARG A 85 17.26 13.26 12.25
CA ARG A 85 17.14 12.10 11.36
C ARG A 85 16.26 12.39 10.14
N TRP A 86 15.13 13.08 10.32
CA TRP A 86 14.29 13.51 9.20
C TRP A 86 15.04 14.49 8.28
N GLN A 87 15.79 15.44 8.88
CA GLN A 87 16.66 16.34 8.11
C GLN A 87 17.73 15.56 7.33
N HIS A 88 18.35 14.55 7.94
CA HIS A 88 19.30 13.68 7.24
C HIS A 88 18.67 12.98 6.02
N TYR A 89 17.42 12.55 6.11
CA TYR A 89 16.71 11.98 4.95
C TYR A 89 16.50 13.00 3.82
N VAL A 90 16.20 14.25 4.18
CA VAL A 90 16.09 15.34 3.20
C VAL A 90 17.44 15.62 2.52
N ASP A 91 18.53 15.63 3.30
CA ASP A 91 19.86 15.99 2.82
C ASP A 91 20.51 14.90 1.97
N THR A 92 20.23 13.62 2.23
CA THR A 92 20.95 12.49 1.64
C THR A 92 20.11 11.65 0.68
N ILE A 93 18.79 11.80 0.71
CA ILE A 93 17.83 11.04 -0.13
C ILE A 93 18.15 9.54 -0.16
N PRO A 94 18.17 8.85 1.00
CA PRO A 94 18.48 7.43 1.07
C PRO A 94 17.32 6.60 0.53
N CYS A 95 17.59 5.43 -0.06
CA CYS A 95 16.51 4.49 -0.31
C CYS A 95 16.05 3.80 0.99
N ARG A 96 14.79 3.35 1.02
CA ARG A 96 14.15 2.80 2.22
C ARG A 96 13.49 1.47 1.95
N ILE A 97 13.72 0.52 2.84
CA ILE A 97 13.08 -0.80 2.81
C ILE A 97 12.25 -0.97 4.09
N TYR A 98 11.01 -1.37 3.94
CA TYR A 98 10.10 -1.66 5.04
C TYR A 98 9.77 -3.15 5.00
N LEU A 99 10.20 -3.89 6.02
CA LEU A 99 9.91 -5.31 6.18
C LEU A 99 8.78 -5.49 7.19
N LEU A 100 7.61 -5.85 6.69
CA LEU A 100 6.40 -6.04 7.48
C LEU A 100 6.40 -7.45 8.10
N SER A 101 6.14 -7.56 9.40
CA SER A 101 5.99 -8.83 10.12
C SER A 101 5.07 -8.73 11.33
N GLU A 102 4.36 -7.62 11.48
CA GLU A 102 3.61 -7.26 12.67
C GLU A 102 2.49 -8.27 12.96
N ASP A 103 2.21 -8.46 14.26
CA ASP A 103 1.02 -9.14 14.71
C ASP A 103 -0.23 -8.32 14.35
N PRO A 104 -1.16 -8.84 13.54
CA PRO A 104 -2.40 -8.14 13.18
C PRO A 104 -3.26 -7.73 14.38
N ASP A 105 -3.14 -8.43 15.50
CA ASP A 105 -3.82 -8.13 16.77
C ASP A 105 -2.92 -7.37 17.77
N GLY A 106 -1.72 -6.99 17.37
CA GLY A 106 -0.67 -6.46 18.26
C GLY A 106 -1.03 -5.17 18.99
N LEU A 107 -1.89 -4.35 18.40
CA LEU A 107 -2.37 -3.11 19.01
C LEU A 107 -3.78 -3.21 19.61
N LYS A 108 -4.33 -4.42 19.66
CA LYS A 108 -5.65 -4.65 20.29
C LYS A 108 -5.67 -4.20 21.75
N GLY A 109 -6.72 -3.42 22.11
CA GLY A 109 -6.93 -2.93 23.49
C GLY A 109 -6.13 -1.70 23.88
N ILE A 110 -5.44 -1.02 22.95
CA ILE A 110 -4.90 0.32 23.19
C ILE A 110 -6.01 1.37 23.13
N ASN A 111 -5.74 2.55 23.66
CA ASN A 111 -6.65 3.70 23.53
C ASN A 111 -6.56 4.27 22.11
N GLN A 112 -7.51 3.91 21.25
CA GLN A 112 -7.57 4.32 19.84
C GLN A 112 -7.71 5.84 19.65
N GLU A 113 -8.46 6.52 20.54
CA GLU A 113 -8.60 7.97 20.50
C GLU A 113 -7.26 8.66 20.75
N LYS A 114 -6.50 8.17 21.75
CA LYS A 114 -5.16 8.69 22.06
C LYS A 114 -4.20 8.45 20.89
N MET A 115 -4.27 7.29 20.23
CA MET A 115 -3.46 6.98 19.06
C MET A 115 -3.78 7.92 17.91
N ALA A 116 -5.04 8.03 17.51
CA ALA A 116 -5.49 8.92 16.43
C ALA A 116 -5.10 10.39 16.69
N LYS A 117 -5.36 10.91 17.90
CA LYS A 117 -4.95 12.28 18.27
C LYS A 117 -3.44 12.50 18.24
N SER A 118 -2.64 11.50 18.61
CA SER A 118 -1.18 11.61 18.55
C SER A 118 -0.69 11.67 17.10
N GLN A 119 -1.26 10.85 16.22
CA GLN A 119 -0.95 10.87 14.78
C GLN A 119 -1.35 12.18 14.13
N GLN A 120 -2.58 12.65 14.37
CA GLN A 120 -3.06 13.95 13.86
C GLN A 120 -2.14 15.13 14.23
N ARG A 121 -1.60 15.14 15.46
CA ARG A 121 -0.69 16.20 15.92
C ARG A 121 0.74 16.06 15.39
N LEU A 122 1.22 14.81 15.22
CA LEU A 122 2.57 14.52 14.75
C LEU A 122 2.69 14.69 13.24
N TYR A 123 1.64 14.36 12.49
CA TYR A 123 1.64 14.37 11.03
C TYR A 123 2.10 15.71 10.42
N PRO A 124 1.59 16.89 10.80
CA PRO A 124 2.05 18.17 10.24
C PRO A 124 3.55 18.43 10.48
N VAL A 125 4.11 17.91 11.59
CA VAL A 125 5.53 18.06 11.91
C VAL A 125 6.38 17.22 10.96
N ILE A 126 5.94 16.00 10.64
CA ILE A 126 6.65 15.08 9.75
C ILE A 126 6.42 15.49 8.28
N LYS A 127 5.23 15.95 7.94
CA LYS A 127 4.83 16.31 6.56
C LYS A 127 5.80 17.31 5.92
N LYS A 128 6.27 18.30 6.67
CA LYS A 128 7.26 19.28 6.17
C LYS A 128 8.55 18.66 5.63
N TYR A 129 8.95 17.49 6.15
CA TYR A 129 10.12 16.74 5.66
C TYR A 129 9.72 15.80 4.52
N ARG A 130 8.58 15.12 4.64
CA ARG A 130 8.08 14.20 3.62
C ARG A 130 7.85 14.89 2.29
N ASP A 131 7.18 16.05 2.29
CA ASP A 131 6.90 16.82 1.07
C ASP A 131 8.19 17.25 0.34
N GLN A 132 9.32 17.39 1.05
CA GLN A 132 10.62 17.73 0.44
C GLN A 132 11.29 16.57 -0.29
N ILE A 133 10.95 15.33 0.08
CA ILE A 133 11.56 14.11 -0.49
C ILE A 133 10.57 13.27 -1.28
N GLU A 134 9.33 13.70 -1.40
CA GLU A 134 8.26 13.00 -2.12
C GLU A 134 8.72 12.69 -3.56
N ASN A 135 8.55 11.44 -3.98
CA ASN A 135 8.96 10.92 -5.29
C ASN A 135 10.46 11.05 -5.64
N LYS A 136 11.33 11.44 -4.68
CA LYS A 136 12.77 11.63 -4.94
C LYS A 136 13.62 10.42 -4.61
N TYR A 137 13.12 9.45 -3.88
CA TYR A 137 13.87 8.28 -3.42
C TYR A 137 13.14 6.98 -3.72
N GLN A 138 13.89 5.90 -3.83
CA GLN A 138 13.33 4.57 -3.95
C GLN A 138 12.90 4.05 -2.58
N TRP A 139 11.75 3.39 -2.55
CA TRP A 139 11.27 2.69 -1.37
C TRP A 139 10.68 1.34 -1.76
N CYS A 140 10.68 0.40 -0.83
CA CYS A 140 10.06 -0.90 -1.06
C CYS A 140 9.46 -1.44 0.22
N ILE A 141 8.20 -1.81 0.16
CA ILE A 141 7.51 -2.59 1.19
C ILE A 141 7.58 -4.06 0.77
N ALA A 142 8.04 -4.90 1.67
CA ALA A 142 8.08 -6.35 1.50
C ALA A 142 7.76 -7.00 2.86
N ALA A 143 7.48 -8.29 2.89
CA ALA A 143 7.10 -8.95 4.12
C ALA A 143 8.03 -10.09 4.50
N VAL A 144 8.11 -10.33 5.80
CA VAL A 144 8.73 -11.51 6.40
C VAL A 144 7.80 -12.08 7.48
N PRO A 145 7.73 -13.39 7.71
CA PRO A 145 6.77 -13.94 8.67
C PRO A 145 7.14 -13.60 10.11
N GLY A 146 6.26 -12.85 10.79
CA GLY A 146 6.23 -12.77 12.24
C GLY A 146 5.59 -14.02 12.86
N ALA A 147 6.03 -14.40 14.06
CA ALA A 147 5.48 -15.58 14.73
C ALA A 147 3.99 -15.44 15.05
N ALA A 148 3.57 -14.26 15.54
CA ALA A 148 2.17 -13.99 15.87
C ALA A 148 1.30 -13.93 14.59
N TRP A 149 1.79 -13.23 13.56
CA TRP A 149 1.13 -13.17 12.26
C TRP A 149 0.92 -14.57 11.65
N ALA A 150 1.97 -15.39 11.62
CA ALA A 150 1.90 -16.76 11.12
C ALA A 150 0.86 -17.60 11.89
N LYS A 151 0.81 -17.45 13.21
CA LYS A 151 -0.20 -18.15 14.07
C LYS A 151 -1.61 -17.61 13.88
N LYS A 152 -1.78 -16.36 13.48
CA LYS A 152 -3.09 -15.81 13.11
C LYS A 152 -3.64 -16.46 11.85
N LEU A 153 -2.78 -16.68 10.82
CA LEU A 153 -3.17 -17.32 9.57
C LEU A 153 -3.35 -18.85 9.71
N PHE A 154 -2.49 -19.48 10.50
CA PHE A 154 -2.43 -20.95 10.66
C PHE A 154 -2.51 -21.34 12.13
N PRO A 155 -3.66 -21.10 12.79
CA PRO A 155 -3.82 -21.33 14.24
C PRO A 155 -3.65 -22.78 14.65
N GLU A 156 -3.92 -23.75 13.76
CA GLU A 156 -3.82 -25.19 13.99
C GLU A 156 -2.39 -25.71 13.95
N LEU A 157 -1.47 -25.00 13.26
CA LEU A 157 -0.09 -25.44 13.10
C LEU A 157 0.78 -25.06 14.31
N ARG A 158 1.87 -25.80 14.56
CA ARG A 158 2.91 -25.33 15.48
C ARG A 158 3.57 -24.06 14.93
N THR A 159 4.04 -23.16 15.80
CA THR A 159 4.59 -21.86 15.40
C THR A 159 5.65 -21.95 14.31
N SER A 160 6.59 -22.91 14.41
CA SER A 160 7.62 -23.10 13.38
C SER A 160 7.06 -23.54 12.03
N GLN A 161 6.01 -24.37 12.03
CA GLN A 161 5.33 -24.80 10.82
C GLN A 161 4.49 -23.66 10.22
N ALA A 162 3.82 -22.88 11.07
CA ALA A 162 3.07 -21.71 10.64
C ALA A 162 3.98 -20.65 9.96
N ILE A 163 5.15 -20.37 10.56
CA ILE A 163 6.17 -19.49 9.98
C ILE A 163 6.65 -20.02 8.62
N GLU A 164 6.93 -21.33 8.52
CA GLU A 164 7.34 -21.96 7.27
C GLU A 164 6.24 -21.83 6.19
N LYS A 165 5.00 -22.05 6.58
CA LYS A 165 3.82 -21.93 5.69
C LYS A 165 3.60 -20.50 5.20
N LEU A 166 3.79 -19.53 6.09
CA LEU A 166 3.71 -18.12 5.73
C LEU A 166 4.87 -17.70 4.81
N TRP A 167 6.10 -18.21 5.03
CA TRP A 167 7.20 -18.04 4.08
C TRP A 167 6.85 -18.57 2.70
N GLU A 168 6.26 -19.77 2.59
CA GLU A 168 5.82 -20.35 1.31
C GLU A 168 4.85 -19.41 0.59
N ALA A 169 3.86 -18.87 1.30
CA ALA A 169 2.88 -17.94 0.75
C ALA A 169 3.53 -16.62 0.27
N ILE A 170 4.34 -15.98 1.12
CA ILE A 170 5.05 -14.73 0.80
C ILE A 170 5.94 -14.90 -0.44
N LEU A 171 6.77 -15.95 -0.47
CA LEU A 171 7.72 -16.17 -1.55
C LEU A 171 7.02 -16.51 -2.86
N SER A 172 5.94 -17.29 -2.81
CA SER A 172 5.15 -17.67 -3.98
C SER A 172 4.45 -16.45 -4.59
N THR A 173 3.79 -15.63 -3.78
CA THR A 173 3.10 -14.42 -4.26
C THR A 173 4.08 -13.34 -4.72
N SER A 174 5.29 -13.30 -4.15
CA SER A 174 6.39 -12.41 -4.57
C SER A 174 7.20 -12.94 -5.75
N ARG A 175 6.79 -14.04 -6.43
CA ARG A 175 7.47 -14.65 -7.58
C ARG A 175 8.94 -15.02 -7.31
N VAL A 176 9.23 -15.51 -6.10
CA VAL A 176 10.58 -15.94 -5.71
C VAL A 176 10.79 -17.42 -6.12
N ASP A 177 11.05 -17.63 -7.39
CA ASP A 177 11.33 -18.94 -8.00
C ASP A 177 12.80 -19.07 -8.46
N GLU A 178 13.04 -19.52 -9.71
CA GLU A 178 14.41 -19.74 -10.22
C GLU A 178 15.17 -18.43 -10.43
N ASP A 179 14.57 -17.43 -11.07
CA ASP A 179 15.13 -16.10 -11.30
C ASP A 179 14.09 -15.03 -10.98
N PRO A 180 14.00 -14.60 -9.71
CA PRO A 180 13.01 -13.61 -9.30
C PRO A 180 13.15 -12.24 -9.98
N VAL A 181 14.38 -11.83 -10.34
CA VAL A 181 14.61 -10.55 -11.00
C VAL A 181 14.02 -10.57 -12.40
N ALA A 182 14.32 -11.62 -13.19
CA ALA A 182 13.75 -11.78 -14.53
C ALA A 182 12.22 -11.94 -14.50
N ALA A 183 11.68 -12.67 -13.49
CA ALA A 183 10.24 -12.81 -13.31
C ALA A 183 9.56 -11.45 -13.04
N TRP A 184 10.19 -10.58 -12.24
CA TRP A 184 9.69 -9.24 -11.97
C TRP A 184 9.84 -8.29 -13.17
N GLU A 185 10.91 -8.40 -13.97
CA GLU A 185 11.03 -7.63 -15.22
C GLU A 185 9.86 -7.96 -16.18
N ALA A 186 9.54 -9.25 -16.34
CA ALA A 186 8.40 -9.69 -17.18
C ALA A 186 7.06 -9.20 -16.60
N HIS A 187 6.88 -9.29 -15.27
CA HIS A 187 5.68 -8.84 -14.58
C HIS A 187 5.48 -7.32 -14.67
N ASN A 188 6.53 -6.54 -14.44
CA ASN A 188 6.52 -5.09 -14.61
C ASN A 188 6.11 -4.69 -16.04
N LYS A 189 6.62 -5.43 -17.04
CA LYS A 189 6.24 -5.19 -18.43
C LYS A 189 4.75 -5.45 -18.68
N ASP A 190 4.19 -6.55 -18.15
CA ASP A 190 2.75 -6.85 -18.30
C ASP A 190 1.88 -5.77 -17.64
N LEU A 191 2.21 -5.35 -16.43
CA LEU A 191 1.48 -4.28 -15.74
C LEU A 191 1.61 -2.94 -16.48
N HIS A 192 2.82 -2.61 -16.95
CA HIS A 192 3.05 -1.40 -17.73
C HIS A 192 2.24 -1.38 -19.05
N ASP A 193 2.23 -2.49 -19.80
CA ASP A 193 1.46 -2.61 -21.04
C ASP A 193 -0.04 -2.39 -20.78
N ARG A 194 -0.59 -2.94 -19.66
CA ARG A 194 -1.97 -2.72 -19.23
C ARG A 194 -2.23 -1.27 -18.85
N CYS A 195 -1.35 -0.65 -18.06
CA CYS A 195 -1.46 0.76 -17.67
C CYS A 195 -1.42 1.68 -18.89
N GLN A 196 -0.57 1.40 -19.87
CA GLN A 196 -0.53 2.14 -21.13
C GLN A 196 -1.84 2.01 -21.92
N TYR A 197 -2.38 0.78 -22.04
CA TYR A 197 -3.67 0.55 -22.69
C TYR A 197 -4.77 1.37 -22.02
N LEU A 198 -4.92 1.26 -20.69
CA LEU A 198 -5.94 1.97 -19.92
C LEU A 198 -5.80 3.49 -20.07
N SER A 199 -4.57 4.02 -19.94
CA SER A 199 -4.29 5.45 -20.08
C SER A 199 -4.54 5.97 -21.50
N GLY A 200 -4.41 5.11 -22.50
CA GLY A 200 -4.70 5.43 -23.90
C GLY A 200 -6.20 5.51 -24.25
N LEU A 201 -7.09 4.98 -23.40
CA LEU A 201 -8.53 4.99 -23.63
C LEU A 201 -9.20 6.36 -23.41
N GLY A 202 -8.54 7.29 -22.71
CA GLY A 202 -9.14 8.58 -22.34
C GLY A 202 -10.32 8.42 -21.40
N ILE A 203 -10.15 7.62 -20.34
CA ILE A 203 -11.20 7.30 -19.37
C ILE A 203 -11.57 8.55 -18.58
N ARG A 204 -12.87 8.86 -18.51
CA ARG A 204 -13.44 9.95 -17.72
C ARG A 204 -14.16 9.46 -16.48
N GLU A 205 -14.63 8.19 -16.50
CA GLU A 205 -15.42 7.61 -15.43
C GLU A 205 -15.26 6.09 -15.46
N LEU A 206 -15.19 5.48 -14.29
CA LEU A 206 -15.30 4.03 -14.09
C LEU A 206 -16.63 3.72 -13.40
N ARG A 207 -17.34 2.72 -13.91
CA ARG A 207 -18.62 2.23 -13.38
C ARG A 207 -18.45 0.80 -12.88
N TYR A 208 -18.71 0.58 -11.61
CA TYR A 208 -18.55 -0.70 -10.93
C TYR A 208 -19.91 -1.31 -10.63
N LYS A 209 -20.10 -2.59 -10.95
CA LYS A 209 -21.30 -3.35 -10.60
C LYS A 209 -20.97 -4.76 -10.15
N SER A 210 -21.62 -5.21 -9.08
CA SER A 210 -21.52 -6.57 -8.56
C SER A 210 -22.83 -7.00 -7.90
N ALA A 211 -23.09 -8.30 -7.85
CA ALA A 211 -24.30 -8.87 -7.26
C ALA A 211 -24.43 -8.64 -5.75
N ASN A 212 -23.34 -8.26 -5.06
CA ASN A 212 -23.37 -7.91 -3.63
C ASN A 212 -24.09 -6.57 -3.33
N GLY A 213 -24.54 -5.84 -4.36
CA GLY A 213 -25.21 -4.55 -4.24
C GLY A 213 -24.34 -3.35 -4.62
N THR A 214 -23.08 -3.56 -4.97
CA THR A 214 -22.21 -2.49 -5.49
C THR A 214 -22.79 -1.95 -6.80
N ASP A 215 -23.14 -0.67 -6.80
CA ASP A 215 -23.47 0.15 -7.98
C ASP A 215 -22.84 1.52 -7.74
N PHE A 216 -21.66 1.70 -8.30
CA PHE A 216 -20.75 2.79 -7.93
C PHE A 216 -20.07 3.35 -9.18
N THR A 217 -19.92 4.67 -9.19
CA THR A 217 -19.29 5.42 -10.27
C THR A 217 -18.26 6.37 -9.69
N VAL A 218 -17.11 6.49 -10.34
CA VAL A 218 -16.04 7.42 -9.94
C VAL A 218 -15.43 8.10 -11.15
N GLY A 219 -15.25 9.42 -11.06
CA GLY A 219 -14.65 10.24 -12.12
C GLY A 219 -13.13 10.23 -12.07
N MET A 220 -12.50 10.33 -13.23
CA MET A 220 -11.05 10.37 -13.40
C MET A 220 -10.55 11.80 -13.61
N ILE A 221 -9.38 12.12 -13.07
CA ILE A 221 -8.66 13.35 -13.37
C ILE A 221 -8.25 13.29 -14.85
N PRO A 222 -8.58 14.28 -15.69
CA PRO A 222 -8.27 14.25 -17.13
C PRO A 222 -6.76 14.09 -17.43
N GLU A 223 -5.91 14.64 -16.58
CA GLU A 223 -4.46 14.59 -16.68
C GLU A 223 -3.85 13.35 -16.05
N ALA A 224 -4.64 12.50 -15.37
CA ALA A 224 -4.14 11.30 -14.75
C ALA A 224 -3.84 10.19 -15.76
N GLN A 225 -3.01 9.26 -15.33
CA GLN A 225 -2.66 8.04 -16.03
C GLN A 225 -2.66 6.87 -15.05
N PHE A 226 -2.91 5.67 -15.56
CA PHE A 226 -2.75 4.46 -14.78
C PHE A 226 -1.27 4.17 -14.56
N CYS A 227 -0.92 3.81 -13.34
CA CYS A 227 0.39 3.38 -12.90
C CYS A 227 0.30 1.93 -12.37
N GLY A 228 1.42 1.22 -12.32
CA GLY A 228 1.47 -0.15 -11.78
C GLY A 228 2.81 -0.83 -12.00
N GLY A 229 3.13 -1.77 -11.12
CA GLY A 229 4.40 -2.47 -11.12
C GLY A 229 5.50 -1.63 -10.50
N GLY A 230 6.35 -1.06 -11.33
CA GLY A 230 7.47 -0.22 -10.88
C GLY A 230 7.25 1.26 -11.18
N GLU A 231 7.97 2.06 -10.43
CA GLU A 231 8.00 3.52 -10.54
C GLU A 231 9.39 4.02 -10.91
N THR A 232 9.46 5.27 -11.36
CA THR A 232 10.75 5.95 -11.58
C THR A 232 10.81 7.18 -10.69
N SER A 233 11.79 7.21 -9.77
CA SER A 233 11.99 8.36 -8.89
C SER A 233 12.36 9.61 -9.70
N LEU A 234 12.19 10.81 -9.12
CA LEU A 234 12.63 12.08 -9.75
C LEU A 234 14.13 12.13 -10.01
N GLN A 235 14.91 11.21 -9.44
CA GLN A 235 16.34 11.03 -9.74
C GLN A 235 16.59 10.08 -10.93
N GLY A 236 15.53 9.56 -11.57
CA GLY A 236 15.61 8.69 -12.73
C GLY A 236 15.93 7.23 -12.42
N VAL A 237 15.74 6.78 -11.18
CA VAL A 237 15.97 5.39 -10.78
C VAL A 237 14.65 4.64 -10.78
N PHE A 238 14.54 3.58 -11.60
CA PHE A 238 13.40 2.66 -11.61
C PHE A 238 13.48 1.70 -10.42
N PHE A 239 12.35 1.45 -9.74
CA PHE A 239 12.23 0.61 -8.56
C PHE A 239 10.82 0.03 -8.43
N ASN A 240 10.64 -0.97 -7.56
CA ASN A 240 9.33 -1.56 -7.26
C ASN A 240 8.93 -1.25 -5.82
N PRO A 241 7.94 -0.38 -5.59
CA PRO A 241 7.56 0.06 -4.24
C PRO A 241 6.92 -1.06 -3.42
N ASN A 242 6.25 -2.01 -4.05
CA ASN A 242 5.56 -3.11 -3.38
C ASN A 242 6.02 -4.46 -3.94
N ILE A 243 6.40 -5.39 -3.04
CA ILE A 243 6.68 -6.79 -3.36
C ILE A 243 5.88 -7.69 -2.40
N PRO A 244 4.73 -8.27 -2.87
CA PRO A 244 4.20 -8.27 -4.24
C PRO A 244 3.35 -7.04 -4.59
N THR A 245 3.06 -6.85 -5.89
CA THR A 245 1.99 -6.00 -6.44
C THR A 245 1.38 -6.66 -7.66
N GLU A 246 0.07 -6.45 -7.90
CA GLU A 246 -0.71 -7.01 -9.01
C GLU A 246 -1.60 -5.95 -9.69
N GLU A 247 -1.45 -4.71 -9.30
CA GLU A 247 -2.40 -3.64 -9.60
C GLU A 247 -2.00 -2.77 -10.78
N CYS A 248 -3.06 -2.26 -11.44
CA CYS A 248 -3.02 -1.05 -12.25
C CYS A 248 -3.90 -0.02 -11.55
N PHE A 249 -3.32 1.04 -11.00
CA PHE A 249 -4.01 2.02 -10.17
C PHE A 249 -3.99 3.43 -10.76
N ILE A 250 -4.91 4.26 -10.29
CA ILE A 250 -5.02 5.67 -10.66
C ILE A 250 -5.62 6.47 -9.50
N SER A 251 -5.18 7.70 -9.30
CA SER A 251 -5.88 8.62 -8.39
C SER A 251 -7.12 9.20 -9.07
N PRO A 252 -8.32 8.99 -8.49
CA PRO A 252 -9.55 9.54 -9.03
C PRO A 252 -9.68 11.04 -8.76
N MET A 253 -10.64 11.69 -9.44
CA MET A 253 -10.98 13.09 -9.21
C MET A 253 -11.65 13.25 -7.85
N LYS A 254 -11.05 14.01 -6.94
CA LYS A 254 -11.70 14.41 -5.69
C LYS A 254 -13.04 15.09 -5.98
N GLY A 255 -14.06 14.70 -5.26
CA GLY A 255 -15.39 15.30 -5.41
C GLY A 255 -16.25 14.67 -6.51
N VAL A 256 -15.81 13.62 -7.20
CA VAL A 256 -16.57 12.99 -8.29
C VAL A 256 -16.67 11.48 -8.05
N ALA A 257 -17.57 11.09 -7.14
CA ALA A 257 -17.96 9.70 -6.93
C ALA A 257 -19.41 9.62 -6.47
N GLU A 258 -20.17 8.66 -7.01
CA GLU A 258 -21.58 8.46 -6.73
C GLU A 258 -21.93 6.99 -6.54
N GLY A 259 -22.88 6.71 -5.65
CA GLY A 259 -23.44 5.38 -5.45
C GLY A 259 -22.92 4.68 -4.22
N ILE A 260 -23.03 3.36 -4.20
CA ILE A 260 -22.70 2.52 -3.04
C ILE A 260 -21.70 1.44 -3.44
N VAL A 261 -20.74 1.20 -2.57
CA VAL A 261 -19.72 0.15 -2.72
C VAL A 261 -19.67 -0.72 -1.48
N TYR A 262 -19.65 -2.03 -1.68
CA TYR A 262 -19.54 -3.04 -0.63
C TYR A 262 -18.14 -3.62 -0.60
N ALA A 263 -17.54 -3.66 0.59
CA ALA A 263 -16.30 -4.39 0.79
C ALA A 263 -16.53 -5.91 0.65
N THR A 264 -15.60 -6.59 0.02
CA THR A 264 -15.67 -8.05 -0.23
C THR A 264 -14.74 -8.85 0.68
N LYS A 265 -13.85 -8.17 1.39
CA LYS A 265 -12.95 -8.77 2.38
C LYS A 265 -12.90 -7.90 3.63
N PRO A 266 -12.62 -8.49 4.81
CA PRO A 266 -12.34 -7.71 6.02
C PRO A 266 -11.12 -6.81 5.82
N LEU A 267 -11.19 -5.58 6.36
CA LEU A 267 -10.08 -4.64 6.41
C LEU A 267 -9.37 -4.77 7.76
N SER A 268 -8.07 -5.03 7.76
CA SER A 268 -7.23 -5.03 8.96
C SER A 268 -6.69 -3.62 9.20
N TYR A 269 -7.26 -2.90 10.15
CA TYR A 269 -6.90 -1.52 10.44
C TYR A 269 -6.54 -1.33 11.91
N GLN A 270 -5.36 -0.80 12.18
CA GLN A 270 -4.87 -0.50 13.54
C GLN A 270 -4.99 -1.68 14.53
N GLY A 271 -4.69 -2.90 14.06
CA GLY A 271 -4.74 -4.11 14.88
C GLY A 271 -6.16 -4.58 15.23
N GLN A 272 -7.15 -4.21 14.44
CA GLN A 272 -8.55 -4.65 14.53
C GLN A 272 -9.09 -4.90 13.12
N LEU A 273 -10.16 -5.70 13.02
CA LEU A 273 -10.86 -5.94 11.76
C LEU A 273 -12.08 -5.04 11.65
N ILE A 274 -12.30 -4.44 10.49
CA ILE A 274 -13.57 -3.86 10.05
C ILE A 274 -14.14 -4.84 9.02
N ASP A 275 -15.35 -5.33 9.23
CA ASP A 275 -15.92 -6.40 8.38
C ASP A 275 -17.40 -6.17 8.07
N GLY A 276 -17.83 -6.73 6.93
CA GLY A 276 -19.21 -6.61 6.48
C GLY A 276 -19.63 -5.16 6.26
N PHE A 277 -18.78 -4.36 5.60
CA PHE A 277 -19.04 -2.94 5.49
C PHE A 277 -19.31 -2.49 4.06
N TRP A 278 -20.01 -1.35 3.99
CA TRP A 278 -20.27 -0.62 2.76
C TRP A 278 -20.16 0.88 3.00
N ILE A 279 -19.90 1.62 1.94
CA ILE A 279 -19.80 3.08 1.94
C ILE A 279 -20.62 3.63 0.78
N ARG A 280 -21.45 4.66 1.06
CA ARG A 280 -22.17 5.43 0.05
C ARG A 280 -21.46 6.76 -0.17
N PHE A 281 -21.23 7.06 -1.43
CA PHE A 281 -20.65 8.33 -1.88
C PHE A 281 -21.68 9.21 -2.55
N HIS A 282 -21.57 10.50 -2.31
CA HIS A 282 -22.32 11.55 -3.00
C HIS A 282 -21.39 12.75 -3.20
N GLU A 283 -21.32 13.27 -4.43
CA GLU A 283 -20.37 14.33 -4.81
C GLU A 283 -18.93 14.03 -4.34
N GLY A 284 -18.50 12.78 -4.53
CA GLY A 284 -17.17 12.27 -4.17
C GLY A 284 -16.94 12.01 -2.69
N LYS A 285 -17.84 12.44 -1.80
CA LYS A 285 -17.69 12.31 -0.36
C LYS A 285 -18.43 11.10 0.17
N ALA A 286 -17.81 10.35 1.08
CA ALA A 286 -18.50 9.35 1.90
C ALA A 286 -19.54 10.04 2.79
N VAL A 287 -20.84 9.76 2.56
CA VAL A 287 -21.96 10.41 3.25
C VAL A 287 -22.71 9.45 4.18
N GLU A 288 -22.63 8.17 3.92
CA GLU A 288 -23.26 7.12 4.71
C GLU A 288 -22.39 5.87 4.67
N TRP A 289 -22.28 5.17 5.80
CA TRP A 289 -21.51 3.91 5.90
C TRP A 289 -22.03 3.05 7.04
N HIS A 290 -21.76 1.76 6.93
CA HIS A 290 -22.05 0.80 7.98
C HIS A 290 -21.06 -0.34 7.93
N ALA A 291 -20.70 -0.89 9.09
CA ALA A 291 -19.95 -2.12 9.22
C ALA A 291 -20.63 -3.04 10.27
N GLU A 292 -20.70 -4.34 9.98
CA GLU A 292 -21.19 -5.33 10.92
C GLU A 292 -20.23 -5.49 12.11
N VAL A 293 -18.91 -5.35 11.84
CA VAL A 293 -17.86 -5.44 12.85
C VAL A 293 -17.07 -4.14 12.88
N ASN A 294 -16.95 -3.53 14.07
CA ASN A 294 -16.17 -2.31 14.34
C ASN A 294 -16.59 -1.07 13.53
N ASN A 295 -17.91 -0.81 13.45
CA ASN A 295 -18.46 0.38 12.79
C ASN A 295 -17.88 1.70 13.33
N ASP A 296 -17.61 1.80 14.64
CA ASP A 296 -16.97 2.98 15.24
C ASP A 296 -15.55 3.20 14.71
N LEU A 297 -14.83 2.14 14.36
CA LEU A 297 -13.49 2.21 13.79
C LEU A 297 -13.56 2.69 12.33
N LEU A 298 -14.52 2.20 11.55
CA LEU A 298 -14.80 2.70 10.20
C LEU A 298 -15.16 4.20 10.24
N THR A 299 -15.99 4.61 11.18
CA THR A 299 -16.33 6.01 11.37
C THR A 299 -15.10 6.87 11.66
N LYS A 300 -14.20 6.42 12.54
CA LYS A 300 -12.95 7.14 12.84
C LYS A 300 -12.02 7.22 11.63
N LEU A 301 -11.96 6.18 10.83
CA LEU A 301 -11.20 6.16 9.58
C LEU A 301 -11.72 7.25 8.63
N ILE A 302 -13.01 7.22 8.31
CA ILE A 302 -13.65 8.15 7.37
C ILE A 302 -13.62 9.61 7.86
N THR A 303 -13.58 9.83 9.18
CA THR A 303 -13.59 11.18 9.80
C THR A 303 -12.24 11.61 10.38
N MET A 304 -11.14 10.97 9.96
CA MET A 304 -9.79 11.25 10.49
C MET A 304 -9.35 12.69 10.20
N ASP A 305 -9.54 13.14 8.96
CA ASP A 305 -9.36 14.52 8.50
C ASP A 305 -10.37 14.83 7.38
N GLU A 306 -10.27 16.00 6.76
CA GLU A 306 -11.19 16.40 5.68
C GLU A 306 -11.06 15.49 4.46
N GLY A 307 -9.83 15.10 4.10
CA GLY A 307 -9.53 14.27 2.93
C GLY A 307 -9.92 12.80 3.10
N SER A 308 -9.98 12.30 4.35
CA SER A 308 -10.25 10.88 4.63
C SER A 308 -11.65 10.40 4.20
N ALA A 309 -12.58 11.32 3.96
CA ALA A 309 -13.91 11.01 3.44
C ALA A 309 -13.97 10.93 1.90
N TYR A 310 -12.87 11.14 1.21
CA TYR A 310 -12.77 11.09 -0.26
C TYR A 310 -11.84 9.97 -0.69
N LEU A 311 -12.00 9.52 -1.94
CA LEU A 311 -11.12 8.51 -2.50
C LEU A 311 -9.76 9.12 -2.90
N GLY A 312 -8.71 8.35 -2.68
CA GLY A 312 -7.33 8.61 -3.13
C GLY A 312 -6.90 7.70 -4.26
N GLU A 313 -7.53 6.51 -4.34
CA GLU A 313 -7.13 5.49 -5.31
C GLU A 313 -8.29 4.67 -5.85
N CYS A 314 -8.15 4.26 -7.11
CA CYS A 314 -8.91 3.19 -7.75
C CYS A 314 -7.91 2.19 -8.35
N ALA A 315 -7.86 0.98 -7.81
CA ALA A 315 -6.97 -0.07 -8.26
C ALA A 315 -7.70 -1.23 -8.93
N LEU A 316 -7.17 -1.66 -10.05
CA LEU A 316 -7.69 -2.73 -10.88
C LEU A 316 -6.78 -3.95 -10.76
N VAL A 317 -7.29 -4.98 -10.09
CA VAL A 317 -6.59 -6.24 -9.83
C VAL A 317 -7.53 -7.40 -10.18
N PRO A 318 -7.14 -8.35 -11.04
CA PRO A 318 -8.00 -9.47 -11.38
C PRO A 318 -8.28 -10.35 -10.15
N PHE A 319 -9.53 -10.82 -10.00
CA PHE A 319 -9.95 -11.65 -8.87
C PHE A 319 -9.20 -12.99 -8.79
N ASP A 320 -8.63 -13.47 -9.89
CA ASP A 320 -7.75 -14.63 -9.94
C ASP A 320 -6.26 -14.31 -9.72
N SER A 321 -5.94 -13.20 -9.04
CA SER A 321 -4.57 -12.84 -8.68
C SER A 321 -3.84 -13.95 -7.92
N PRO A 322 -2.50 -14.01 -7.99
CA PRO A 322 -1.72 -15.00 -7.22
C PRO A 322 -2.02 -14.96 -5.72
N ILE A 323 -2.29 -13.77 -5.18
CA ILE A 323 -2.63 -13.59 -3.76
C ILE A 323 -3.99 -14.21 -3.46
N ASN A 324 -5.04 -13.87 -4.22
CA ASN A 324 -6.38 -14.40 -3.98
C ASN A 324 -6.45 -15.91 -4.19
N ARG A 325 -5.65 -16.47 -5.11
CA ARG A 325 -5.56 -17.93 -5.31
C ARG A 325 -4.99 -18.70 -4.12
N THR A 326 -4.29 -18.04 -3.19
CA THR A 326 -3.87 -18.68 -1.93
C THR A 326 -5.06 -19.04 -1.04
N GLY A 327 -6.21 -18.39 -1.21
CA GLY A 327 -7.38 -18.51 -0.34
C GLY A 327 -7.16 -17.93 1.07
N LEU A 328 -6.06 -17.22 1.30
CA LEU A 328 -5.73 -16.60 2.58
C LEU A 328 -6.25 -15.17 2.65
N LEU A 329 -6.70 -14.76 3.83
CA LEU A 329 -6.74 -13.37 4.26
C LEU A 329 -5.45 -13.14 5.05
N PHE A 330 -4.57 -12.28 4.55
CA PHE A 330 -3.27 -12.07 5.17
C PHE A 330 -3.32 -11.19 6.41
N TYR A 331 -4.39 -10.41 6.60
CA TYR A 331 -4.47 -9.36 7.62
C TYR A 331 -3.33 -8.34 7.48
N ASN A 332 -2.90 -8.11 6.26
CA ASN A 332 -1.82 -7.20 5.90
C ASN A 332 -2.16 -6.55 4.56
N THR A 333 -2.26 -5.22 4.54
CA THR A 333 -2.74 -4.45 3.39
C THR A 333 -1.92 -4.74 2.13
N LEU A 334 -0.59 -4.83 2.21
CA LEU A 334 0.28 -5.16 1.06
C LEU A 334 -0.19 -6.39 0.27
N PHE A 335 -0.71 -7.42 0.94
CA PHE A 335 -1.22 -8.63 0.28
C PHE A 335 -2.71 -8.51 -0.03
N ASP A 336 -3.51 -8.07 0.93
CA ASP A 336 -4.96 -8.14 0.83
C ASP A 336 -5.50 -7.17 -0.23
N GLU A 337 -4.88 -5.98 -0.42
CA GLU A 337 -5.17 -5.04 -1.52
C GLU A 337 -4.89 -5.68 -2.89
N ASN A 338 -3.79 -6.40 -3.02
CA ASN A 338 -3.37 -7.07 -4.25
C ASN A 338 -4.10 -8.42 -4.52
N ALA A 339 -5.07 -8.77 -3.68
CA ALA A 339 -5.92 -9.95 -3.89
C ALA A 339 -7.01 -9.71 -4.95
N CYS A 340 -7.54 -8.49 -5.06
CA CYS A 340 -8.61 -8.13 -6.00
C CYS A 340 -8.72 -6.60 -6.15
N CYS A 341 -9.60 -6.12 -7.04
CA CYS A 341 -9.87 -4.69 -7.17
C CYS A 341 -10.15 -4.06 -5.81
N HIS A 342 -9.57 -2.89 -5.57
CA HIS A 342 -9.76 -2.12 -4.33
C HIS A 342 -9.91 -0.63 -4.60
N LEU A 343 -10.37 0.09 -3.61
CA LEU A 343 -10.41 1.54 -3.56
C LEU A 343 -9.68 1.98 -2.29
N ALA A 344 -9.03 3.15 -2.31
CA ALA A 344 -8.47 3.72 -1.09
C ALA A 344 -9.25 4.95 -0.64
N LEU A 345 -9.51 5.05 0.68
CA LEU A 345 -9.89 6.30 1.31
C LEU A 345 -8.65 7.13 1.62
N GLY A 346 -8.74 8.44 1.40
CA GLY A 346 -7.70 9.38 1.82
C GLY A 346 -6.79 9.86 0.70
N MET A 347 -5.48 9.86 0.95
CA MET A 347 -4.47 10.49 0.09
C MET A 347 -4.39 9.84 -1.29
N GLY A 348 -4.37 10.67 -2.33
CA GLY A 348 -4.04 10.26 -3.69
C GLY A 348 -2.57 10.48 -4.02
N PHE A 349 -2.13 9.91 -5.14
CA PHE A 349 -0.73 9.90 -5.58
C PHE A 349 -0.50 10.91 -6.70
N ALA A 350 0.46 11.82 -6.50
CA ALA A 350 0.79 12.86 -7.47
C ALA A 350 1.46 12.31 -8.75
N ASP A 351 2.16 11.18 -8.64
CA ASP A 351 2.83 10.50 -9.76
C ASP A 351 1.87 9.87 -10.78
N THR A 352 0.58 9.70 -10.42
CA THR A 352 -0.47 9.37 -11.38
C THR A 352 -0.81 10.53 -12.32
N ILE A 353 -0.37 11.76 -12.05
CA ILE A 353 -0.56 12.91 -12.94
C ILE A 353 0.53 12.93 -14.02
N ARG A 354 0.14 13.05 -15.28
CA ARG A 354 1.10 13.19 -16.39
C ARG A 354 1.99 14.38 -16.18
N ASP A 355 3.28 14.22 -16.43
CA ASP A 355 4.30 15.25 -16.21
C ASP A 355 4.38 15.77 -14.76
N PHE A 356 4.02 14.94 -13.77
CA PHE A 356 4.04 15.32 -12.35
C PHE A 356 5.43 15.81 -11.90
N GLN A 357 6.50 15.31 -12.52
CA GLN A 357 7.87 15.73 -12.23
C GLN A 357 8.12 17.23 -12.50
N ASN A 358 7.28 17.87 -13.30
CA ASN A 358 7.31 19.30 -13.62
C ASN A 358 6.25 20.10 -12.85
N LYS A 359 5.56 19.48 -11.88
CA LYS A 359 4.49 20.09 -11.07
C LYS A 359 4.83 20.04 -9.59
N THR A 360 4.32 21.00 -8.86
CA THR A 360 4.31 20.98 -7.40
C THR A 360 3.20 20.06 -6.90
N LEU A 361 3.27 19.62 -5.65
CA LEU A 361 2.19 18.85 -5.02
C LEU A 361 0.87 19.65 -4.97
N GLU A 362 0.95 20.97 -4.76
CA GLU A 362 -0.20 21.86 -4.78
C GLU A 362 -0.85 21.92 -6.16
N GLU A 363 -0.08 21.95 -7.23
CA GLU A 363 -0.61 21.89 -8.60
C GLU A 363 -1.27 20.55 -8.88
N CYS A 364 -0.71 19.42 -8.44
CA CYS A 364 -1.35 18.10 -8.55
C CYS A 364 -2.67 18.03 -7.77
N ARG A 365 -2.70 18.58 -6.55
CA ARG A 365 -3.92 18.68 -5.73
C ARG A 365 -4.98 19.58 -6.38
N ALA A 366 -4.57 20.68 -7.00
CA ALA A 366 -5.47 21.58 -7.74
C ALA A 366 -6.11 20.91 -8.96
N LEU A 367 -5.45 19.89 -9.55
CA LEU A 367 -6.01 19.05 -10.61
C LEU A 367 -7.05 18.03 -10.11
N GLY A 368 -7.10 17.78 -8.79
CA GLY A 368 -8.08 16.88 -8.18
C GLY A 368 -7.50 15.73 -7.36
N VAL A 369 -6.18 15.62 -7.23
CA VAL A 369 -5.56 14.63 -6.34
C VAL A 369 -5.92 14.96 -4.89
N ASN A 370 -6.48 13.99 -4.17
CA ASN A 370 -6.89 14.19 -2.79
C ASN A 370 -5.69 14.25 -1.83
N ASP A 371 -5.74 15.16 -0.85
CA ASP A 371 -4.76 15.26 0.25
C ASP A 371 -5.39 14.81 1.57
N SER A 372 -4.72 13.90 2.26
CA SER A 372 -5.14 13.38 3.56
C SER A 372 -3.94 12.88 4.35
N MET A 373 -4.10 12.71 5.65
CA MET A 373 -3.07 12.07 6.48
C MET A 373 -3.14 10.54 6.46
N ILE A 374 -4.21 9.98 5.87
CA ILE A 374 -4.38 8.53 5.69
C ILE A 374 -4.40 8.16 4.22
N HIS A 375 -4.05 6.93 3.93
CA HIS A 375 -4.33 6.18 2.71
C HIS A 375 -4.67 4.76 3.16
N GLU A 376 -5.91 4.33 2.91
CA GLU A 376 -6.38 3.05 3.45
C GLU A 376 -7.21 2.29 2.42
N ASP A 377 -6.67 1.16 1.96
CA ASP A 377 -7.21 0.33 0.91
C ASP A 377 -8.28 -0.61 1.45
N PHE A 378 -9.39 -0.72 0.72
CA PHE A 378 -10.44 -1.69 1.01
C PHE A 378 -10.88 -2.43 -0.26
N MET A 379 -10.95 -3.74 -0.14
CA MET A 379 -11.18 -4.66 -1.25
C MET A 379 -12.65 -4.68 -1.64
N ILE A 380 -12.91 -4.51 -2.95
CA ILE A 380 -14.25 -4.49 -3.55
C ILE A 380 -14.41 -5.55 -4.65
N GLY A 381 -13.32 -6.19 -5.06
CA GLY A 381 -13.29 -7.17 -6.13
C GLY A 381 -14.00 -8.46 -5.75
N SER A 382 -14.75 -9.03 -6.70
CA SER A 382 -15.46 -10.30 -6.60
C SER A 382 -15.42 -11.05 -7.93
N ALA A 383 -15.78 -12.33 -7.93
CA ALA A 383 -15.80 -13.16 -9.13
C ALA A 383 -16.83 -12.70 -10.18
N ASP A 384 -17.78 -11.86 -9.80
CA ASP A 384 -18.85 -11.32 -10.68
C ASP A 384 -18.67 -9.83 -10.97
N LEU A 385 -17.65 -9.17 -10.41
CA LEU A 385 -17.42 -7.74 -10.61
C LEU A 385 -17.31 -7.41 -12.10
N SER A 386 -18.07 -6.42 -12.54
CA SER A 386 -17.94 -5.79 -13.84
C SER A 386 -17.55 -4.32 -13.70
N ILE A 387 -16.66 -3.85 -14.58
CA ILE A 387 -16.22 -2.46 -14.63
C ILE A 387 -16.30 -1.99 -16.08
N ASP A 388 -17.02 -0.90 -16.30
CA ASP A 388 -17.10 -0.21 -17.58
C ASP A 388 -16.41 1.16 -17.47
N ALA A 389 -15.56 1.47 -18.44
CA ALA A 389 -14.99 2.80 -18.59
C ALA A 389 -15.85 3.63 -19.54
N VAL A 390 -16.22 4.83 -19.11
CA VAL A 390 -16.76 5.86 -20.00
C VAL A 390 -15.59 6.74 -20.44
N CYS A 391 -15.30 6.68 -21.73
CA CYS A 391 -14.17 7.36 -22.34
C CYS A 391 -14.59 8.68 -23.00
N ASP A 392 -13.63 9.44 -23.49
CA ASP A 392 -13.86 10.64 -24.28
C ASP A 392 -14.90 10.41 -25.37
N GLY A 393 -15.82 11.38 -25.56
CA GLY A 393 -16.93 11.28 -26.51
C GLY A 393 -18.06 10.35 -26.09
N GLY A 394 -18.06 9.84 -24.84
CA GLY A 394 -19.11 8.99 -24.29
C GLY A 394 -19.03 7.52 -24.71
N LYS A 395 -17.93 7.09 -25.32
CA LYS A 395 -17.70 5.68 -25.67
C LYS A 395 -17.57 4.85 -24.38
N VAL A 396 -18.33 3.74 -24.30
CA VAL A 396 -18.23 2.79 -23.18
C VAL A 396 -17.35 1.61 -23.60
N VAL A 397 -16.34 1.30 -22.80
CA VAL A 397 -15.38 0.19 -23.00
C VAL A 397 -15.44 -0.72 -21.78
N PRO A 398 -15.70 -2.03 -21.93
CA PRO A 398 -15.63 -2.95 -20.81
C PRO A 398 -14.18 -3.14 -20.39
N ILE A 399 -13.90 -2.93 -19.09
CA ILE A 399 -12.56 -3.12 -18.49
C ILE A 399 -12.51 -4.45 -17.75
N PHE A 400 -13.54 -4.75 -16.95
CA PHE A 400 -13.67 -6.02 -16.23
C PHE A 400 -14.99 -6.71 -16.57
N ARG A 401 -14.92 -8.03 -16.69
CA ARG A 401 -16.08 -8.95 -16.73
C ARG A 401 -15.74 -10.20 -15.93
N ASN A 402 -16.70 -10.65 -15.12
CA ASN A 402 -16.50 -11.81 -14.25
C ASN A 402 -15.23 -11.70 -13.39
N GLY A 403 -14.99 -10.52 -12.82
CA GLY A 403 -13.88 -10.26 -11.91
C GLY A 403 -12.49 -10.21 -12.56
N THR A 404 -12.36 -10.26 -13.88
CA THR A 404 -11.06 -10.24 -14.58
C THR A 404 -11.08 -9.31 -15.80
N TRP A 405 -9.91 -9.09 -16.37
CA TRP A 405 -9.75 -8.24 -17.56
C TRP A 405 -10.63 -8.67 -18.73
N ALA A 406 -11.27 -7.71 -19.38
CA ALA A 406 -12.14 -7.92 -20.52
C ALA A 406 -11.47 -7.61 -21.88
N PHE A 407 -10.12 -7.43 -21.87
CA PHE A 407 -9.31 -7.14 -23.06
C PHE A 407 -8.01 -7.96 -23.05
#